data_5ef255a02dba2cfb96af45b89af09c69
#
_entry.id   5ef255a02dba2cfb96af45b89af09c69
#
_cell.length_a   1.000
_cell.length_b   1.000
_cell.length_c   1.000
_cell.angle_alpha   90.00
_cell.angle_beta   90.00
_cell.angle_gamma   90.00
#
_symmetry.space_group_name_H-M   'P 1'
#
loop_
_entity.id
_entity.type
_entity.pdbx_description
1 polymer ?
#
loop_
_entity_poly.entity_id
_entity_poly.type
_entity_poly.pdbx_seq_one_letter_code
_entity_poly.pdbx_strand_id
1 'polypeptide(L)'
;MMYPYIKFEDETEVVYSNIIEKDGVETIEVHFERPTENGFDSARCELPSYKWLFNEGYSDEEIEFFNEFLENNVHLFYKYSRNGGIKSA
;
A
#
# COMPACT_ATOMS: atom_id res chain seq x y z
N MET A 1 -0.09 10.47 7.68
CA MET A 1 -1.20 10.75 6.77
C MET A 1 -1.28 9.71 5.67
N MET A 2 -2.49 9.25 5.34
CA MET A 2 -2.68 8.24 4.31
C MET A 2 -3.46 8.82 3.15
N TYR A 3 -3.04 8.46 1.94
CA TYR A 3 -3.65 8.95 0.71
C TYR A 3 -4.31 7.80 -0.03
N PRO A 4 -5.50 7.99 -0.62
CA PRO A 4 -6.13 6.92 -1.40
C PRO A 4 -5.41 6.73 -2.74
N TYR A 5 -5.28 5.47 -3.16
CA TYR A 5 -4.66 5.14 -4.43
C TYR A 5 -5.66 4.52 -5.40
N ILE A 6 -6.18 3.34 -5.08
CA ILE A 6 -7.11 2.62 -5.95
C ILE A 6 -7.96 1.67 -5.09
N LYS A 7 -9.09 1.26 -5.65
CA LYS A 7 -9.96 0.25 -5.08
C LYS A 7 -10.10 -0.88 -6.08
N PHE A 8 -9.80 -2.10 -5.67
CA PHE A 8 -9.94 -3.27 -6.53
C PHE A 8 -11.40 -3.75 -6.59
N GLU A 9 -11.69 -4.63 -7.55
CA GLU A 9 -13.05 -5.14 -7.72
C GLU A 9 -13.60 -5.89 -6.50
N ASP A 10 -12.72 -6.51 -5.72
CA ASP A 10 -13.12 -7.22 -4.50
C ASP A 10 -13.29 -6.29 -3.28
N GLU A 11 -13.37 -4.99 -3.51
CA GLU A 11 -13.50 -3.95 -2.50
C GLU A 11 -12.22 -3.67 -1.70
N THR A 12 -11.08 -4.29 -2.03
CA THR A 12 -9.82 -3.96 -1.39
C THR A 12 -9.42 -2.52 -1.73
N GLU A 13 -9.31 -1.68 -0.73
CA GLU A 13 -8.81 -0.32 -0.89
C GLU A 13 -7.31 -0.28 -0.67
N VAL A 14 -6.60 0.40 -1.57
CA VAL A 14 -5.16 0.62 -1.44
C VAL A 14 -4.94 2.07 -1.06
N VAL A 15 -4.27 2.30 0.06
CA VAL A 15 -3.88 3.63 0.51
C VAL A 15 -2.39 3.63 0.82
N TYR A 16 -1.75 4.79 0.76
CA TYR A 16 -0.31 4.88 0.99
C TYR A 16 0.02 6.11 1.83
N SER A 17 1.12 6.03 2.56
CA SER A 17 1.52 7.09 3.47
C SER A 17 2.32 8.18 2.75
N ASN A 18 2.48 9.32 3.43
CA ASN A 18 3.53 10.27 3.08
C ASN A 18 4.90 9.59 3.26
N ILE A 19 5.93 10.19 2.67
CA ILE A 19 7.30 9.68 2.79
C ILE A 19 7.76 9.91 4.22
N ILE A 20 8.26 8.85 4.84
CA ILE A 20 8.83 8.86 6.19
C ILE A 20 10.27 8.43 6.07
N GLU A 21 11.19 9.25 6.54
CA GLU A 21 12.60 8.87 6.52
C GLU A 21 12.92 7.97 7.71
N LYS A 22 13.43 6.78 7.42
CA LYS A 22 13.86 5.82 8.43
C LYS A 22 15.31 5.43 8.14
N ASP A 23 16.21 5.77 9.06
CA ASP A 23 17.65 5.45 8.92
C ASP A 23 18.24 5.91 7.58
N GLY A 24 17.85 7.11 7.13
CA GLY A 24 18.32 7.66 5.87
C GLY A 24 17.61 7.15 4.63
N VAL A 25 16.61 6.30 4.78
CA VAL A 25 15.85 5.74 3.66
C VAL A 25 14.46 6.34 3.62
N GLU A 26 14.07 6.86 2.45
CA GLU A 26 12.70 7.37 2.24
C GLU A 26 11.75 6.19 2.13
N THR A 27 10.87 6.04 3.11
CA THR A 27 10.00 4.88 3.29
C THR A 27 8.53 5.28 3.13
N ILE A 28 7.75 4.40 2.52
CA ILE A 28 6.29 4.55 2.39
C ILE A 28 5.65 3.26 2.87
N GLU A 29 4.57 3.36 3.63
CA GLU A 29 3.72 2.22 3.96
C GLU A 29 2.53 2.21 3.02
N VAL A 30 2.22 1.02 2.49
CA VAL A 30 1.04 0.81 1.66
C VAL A 30 0.12 -0.15 2.40
N HIS A 31 -1.13 0.26 2.58
CA HIS A 31 -2.13 -0.53 3.29
C HIS A 31 -3.18 -1.04 2.31
N PHE A 32 -3.54 -2.32 2.49
CA PHE A 32 -4.59 -2.99 1.71
C PHE A 32 -5.67 -3.39 2.69
N GLU A 33 -6.89 -2.91 2.49
CA GLU A 33 -8.00 -3.20 3.40
C GLU A 33 -9.25 -3.58 2.63
N ARG A 34 -9.90 -4.66 3.05
CA ARG A 34 -11.12 -5.18 2.42
C ARG A 34 -12.17 -5.42 3.49
N PRO A 35 -13.38 -4.82 3.35
CA PRO A 35 -14.44 -5.07 4.32
C PRO A 35 -14.94 -6.52 4.23
N THR A 36 -15.23 -7.10 5.39
CA THR A 36 -15.82 -8.43 5.51
C THR A 36 -17.04 -8.33 6.42
N GLU A 37 -17.78 -9.43 6.57
CA GLU A 37 -18.96 -9.44 7.44
C GLU A 37 -18.64 -9.08 8.88
N ASN A 38 -17.44 -9.43 9.34
CA ASN A 38 -17.04 -9.27 10.73
C ASN A 38 -15.94 -8.23 10.96
N GLY A 39 -15.63 -7.41 9.96
CA GLY A 39 -14.57 -6.42 10.09
C GLY A 39 -13.83 -6.20 8.79
N PHE A 40 -12.51 -6.36 8.82
CA PHE A 40 -11.67 -6.11 7.66
C PHE A 40 -10.58 -7.16 7.53
N ASP A 41 -10.26 -7.54 6.28
CA ASP A 41 -8.98 -8.13 5.97
C ASP A 41 -8.01 -6.97 5.80
N SER A 42 -6.81 -7.09 6.33
CA SER A 42 -5.87 -5.97 6.40
C SER A 42 -4.45 -6.44 6.19
N ALA A 43 -3.69 -5.73 5.35
CA ALA A 43 -2.27 -6.02 5.17
C ALA A 43 -1.50 -4.72 4.95
N ARG A 44 -0.25 -4.69 5.39
CA ARG A 44 0.62 -3.52 5.27
C ARG A 44 1.98 -3.93 4.78
N CYS A 45 2.47 -3.21 3.79
CA CYS A 45 3.79 -3.45 3.22
C CYS A 45 4.62 -2.18 3.26
N GLU A 46 5.89 -2.32 3.59
CA GLU A 46 6.84 -1.21 3.62
C GLU A 46 7.61 -1.16 2.31
N LEU A 47 7.74 0.03 1.74
CA LEU A 47 8.58 0.27 0.57
C LEU A 47 9.78 1.13 1.00
N PRO A 48 10.94 0.97 0.40
CA PRO A 48 11.25 0.14 -0.77
C PRO A 48 11.66 -1.28 -0.45
N SER A 49 11.59 -1.70 0.81
CA SER A 49 12.04 -3.03 1.22
C SER A 49 11.11 -4.17 0.78
N TYR A 50 9.84 -3.86 0.49
CA TYR A 50 8.78 -4.84 0.22
C TYR A 50 8.54 -5.78 1.41
N LYS A 51 8.84 -5.30 2.61
CA LYS A 51 8.64 -6.08 3.82
C LYS A 51 7.17 -5.98 4.24
N TRP A 52 6.53 -7.12 4.42
CA TRP A 52 5.17 -7.17 4.95
C TRP A 52 5.22 -7.03 6.45
N LEU A 53 4.64 -5.93 6.94
CA LEU A 53 4.62 -5.62 8.37
C LEU A 53 3.45 -6.30 9.07
N PHE A 54 2.41 -6.63 8.31
CA PHE A 54 1.16 -7.12 8.86
C PHE A 54 0.34 -7.77 7.76
N ASN A 55 -0.32 -8.88 8.07
CA ASN A 55 -1.31 -9.50 7.19
C ASN A 55 -2.31 -10.26 8.05
N GLU A 56 -3.56 -9.85 7.96
CA GLU A 56 -4.66 -10.52 8.64
C GLU A 56 -5.80 -10.68 7.64
N GLY A 57 -5.97 -11.93 7.17
CA GLY A 57 -7.08 -12.30 6.30
C GLY A 57 -6.77 -12.52 4.83
N TYR A 58 -5.64 -12.05 4.32
CA TYR A 58 -5.29 -12.28 2.92
C TYR A 58 -4.50 -13.57 2.76
N SER A 59 -4.78 -14.29 1.67
CA SER A 59 -4.06 -15.53 1.34
C SER A 59 -2.67 -15.22 0.77
N ASP A 60 -1.83 -16.25 0.72
CA ASP A 60 -0.50 -16.12 0.12
C ASP A 60 -0.58 -15.70 -1.35
N GLU A 61 -1.58 -16.21 -2.07
CA GLU A 61 -1.79 -15.84 -3.48
C GLU A 61 -2.16 -14.37 -3.63
N GLU A 62 -2.98 -13.87 -2.72
CA GLU A 62 -3.35 -12.45 -2.71
C GLU A 62 -2.14 -11.58 -2.40
N ILE A 63 -1.30 -11.99 -1.46
CA ILE A 63 -0.07 -11.28 -1.13
C ILE A 63 0.89 -11.26 -2.32
N GLU A 64 1.01 -12.36 -3.06
CA GLU A 64 1.83 -12.40 -4.28
C GLU A 64 1.32 -11.41 -5.33
N PHE A 65 0.01 -11.33 -5.49
CA PHE A 65 -0.61 -10.35 -6.39
C PHE A 65 -0.27 -8.93 -5.94
N PHE A 66 -0.36 -8.67 -4.63
CA PHE A 66 -0.02 -7.35 -4.09
C PHE A 66 1.46 -7.01 -4.30
N ASN A 67 2.37 -7.99 -4.16
CA ASN A 67 3.78 -7.76 -4.43
C ASN A 67 4.01 -7.31 -5.88
N GLU A 68 3.37 -7.98 -6.82
CA GLU A 68 3.47 -7.62 -8.22
C GLU A 68 2.88 -6.23 -8.48
N PHE A 69 1.74 -5.96 -7.88
CA PHE A 69 1.10 -4.65 -7.97
C PHE A 69 2.03 -3.55 -7.42
N LEU A 70 2.66 -3.79 -6.29
CA LEU A 70 3.59 -2.83 -5.68
C LEU A 70 4.80 -2.58 -6.58
N GLU A 71 5.38 -3.64 -7.14
CA GLU A 71 6.52 -3.49 -8.05
C GLU A 71 6.17 -2.64 -9.28
N ASN A 72 4.97 -2.82 -9.80
CA ASN A 72 4.52 -2.08 -10.98
C ASN A 72 4.16 -0.63 -10.66
N ASN A 73 3.93 -0.28 -9.40
CA ASN A 73 3.45 1.04 -9.02
C ASN A 73 4.36 1.80 -8.06
N VAL A 74 5.47 1.23 -7.63
CA VAL A 74 6.32 1.83 -6.59
C VAL A 74 6.74 3.26 -6.92
N HIS A 75 7.14 3.51 -8.15
CA HIS A 75 7.57 4.85 -8.57
C HIS A 75 6.43 5.88 -8.48
N LEU A 76 5.19 5.44 -8.70
CA LEU A 76 4.04 6.31 -8.61
C LEU A 76 3.71 6.66 -7.16
N PHE A 77 3.85 5.71 -6.24
CA PHE A 77 3.66 5.98 -4.82
C PHE A 77 4.61 7.08 -4.35
N TYR A 78 5.89 7.00 -4.73
CA TYR A 78 6.86 8.02 -4.35
C TYR A 78 6.56 9.35 -5.01
N LYS A 79 6.23 9.34 -6.31
CA LYS A 79 5.90 10.55 -7.04
C LYS A 79 4.72 11.29 -6.40
N TYR A 80 3.63 10.57 -6.17
CA TYR A 80 2.41 11.18 -5.63
C TYR A 80 2.60 11.59 -4.16
N SER A 81 3.32 10.80 -3.38
CA SER A 81 3.59 11.15 -2.00
C SER A 81 4.40 12.45 -1.91
N ARG A 82 5.37 12.65 -2.79
CA ARG A 82 6.14 13.90 -2.86
C ARG A 82 5.25 15.09 -3.20
N ASN A 83 4.16 14.86 -3.90
CA ASN A 83 3.20 15.90 -4.28
C ASN A 83 2.04 16.02 -3.29
N GLY A 84 2.21 15.54 -2.04
CA GLY A 84 1.17 15.60 -1.03
C GLY A 84 -0.04 14.72 -1.32
N GLY A 85 0.17 13.62 -2.05
CA GLY A 85 -0.90 12.69 -2.40
C GLY A 85 -1.68 13.07 -3.66
N ILE A 86 -1.27 14.09 -4.38
CA ILE A 86 -1.94 14.53 -5.61
C ILE A 86 -1.47 13.68 -6.78
N LYS A 87 -2.40 13.00 -7.43
CA LYS A 87 -2.12 12.10 -8.56
C LYS A 87 -2.14 12.79 -9.93
N SER A 88 -2.19 14.09 -9.98
CA SER A 88 -2.18 14.81 -11.24
C SER A 88 -0.79 14.80 -11.86
N ALA A 89 -0.73 14.77 -13.15
CA ALA A 89 0.51 14.86 -13.88
C ALA A 89 1.10 16.26 -13.77
#